data_6ad6cf4ab98ea5484e58312bc8ff0097
#
_entry.id   6ad6cf4ab98ea5484e58312bc8ff0097
#
_cell.length_a   1.000
_cell.length_b   1.000
_cell.length_c   1.000
_cell.angle_alpha   90.00
_cell.angle_beta   90.00
_cell.angle_gamma   90.00
#
_symmetry.space_group_name_H-M   'P 1'
#
loop_
_entity.id
_entity.type
_entity.pdbx_description
1 polymer ?
#
loop_
_entity_poly.entity_id
_entity_poly.type
_entity_poly.pdbx_seq_one_letter_code
_entity_poly.pdbx_strand_id
1 'polypeptide(L)'
;MRFIGSKTNLLNNIKQVIDENCSDHNEIFCDIFSGTGAVSRFFKQDYQIISNDLLYFSYILTAATIENNTIPSFEKLKTKGITDPFAYLESNELPLSLVNGFITEEYSPKGRPYVSDWR
;
A
#
# COMPACT_ATOMS: atom_id res chain seq x y z
N MET A 1 -6.58 -4.77 4.18
CA MET A 1 -5.54 -5.69 4.68
C MET A 1 -5.01 -5.15 6.00
N ARG A 2 -4.95 -5.96 7.05
CA ARG A 2 -4.36 -5.56 8.35
C ARG A 2 -2.88 -5.95 8.37
N PHE A 3 -1.99 -4.96 8.47
CA PHE A 3 -0.56 -5.20 8.63
C PHE A 3 -0.20 -5.14 10.12
N ILE A 4 0.63 -6.10 10.55
CA ILE A 4 1.21 -6.08 11.91
C ILE A 4 2.10 -4.84 12.03
N GLY A 5 1.89 -4.06 13.09
CA GLY A 5 2.66 -2.82 13.33
C GLY A 5 2.17 -1.58 12.59
N SER A 6 1.02 -1.65 11.90
CA SER A 6 0.42 -0.45 11.30
C SER A 6 0.14 0.63 12.36
N LYS A 7 0.54 1.88 12.07
CA LYS A 7 0.38 3.05 12.97
C LYS A 7 -0.97 3.74 12.81
N THR A 8 -1.93 3.14 12.09
CA THR A 8 -3.21 3.77 11.77
C THR A 8 -3.96 4.28 13.00
N ASN A 9 -3.92 3.54 14.10
CA ASN A 9 -4.59 3.94 15.35
C ASN A 9 -3.84 5.04 16.14
N LEU A 10 -2.62 5.38 15.73
CA LEU A 10 -1.76 6.36 16.41
C LEU A 10 -1.66 7.69 15.63
N LEU A 11 -2.27 7.80 14.46
CA LEU A 11 -2.09 8.95 13.57
C LEU A 11 -2.45 10.28 14.22
N ASN A 12 -3.57 10.33 14.94
CA ASN A 12 -3.99 11.54 15.65
C ASN A 12 -3.04 11.91 16.80
N ASN A 13 -2.53 10.91 17.52
CA ASN A 13 -1.55 11.16 18.59
C ASN A 13 -0.22 11.66 18.01
N ILE A 14 0.23 11.09 16.88
CA ILE A 14 1.44 11.55 16.18
C ILE A 14 1.24 12.99 15.71
N LYS A 15 0.07 13.31 15.13
CA LYS A 15 -0.25 14.67 14.71
C LYS A 15 -0.22 15.64 15.87
N GLN A 16 -0.84 15.31 16.99
CA GLN A 16 -0.84 16.15 18.19
C GLN A 16 0.60 16.46 18.65
N VAL A 17 1.46 15.44 18.73
CA VAL A 17 2.87 15.64 19.14
C VAL A 17 3.60 16.55 18.18
N ILE A 18 3.35 16.45 16.87
CA ILE A 18 3.97 17.32 15.86
C ILE A 18 3.45 18.76 16.03
N ASP A 19 2.16 18.96 16.14
CA ASP A 19 1.52 20.27 16.30
C ASP A 19 2.02 20.99 17.59
N GLU A 20 2.30 20.23 18.65
CA GLU A 20 2.80 20.78 19.93
C GLU A 20 4.31 21.13 19.92
N ASN A 21 5.10 20.46 19.06
CA ASN A 21 6.57 20.55 19.13
C ASN A 21 7.24 21.09 17.87
N CYS A 22 6.52 21.21 16.76
CA CYS A 22 7.03 21.70 15.49
C CYS A 22 6.43 23.07 15.16
N SER A 23 7.21 23.91 14.48
CA SER A 23 6.71 25.20 14.00
C SER A 23 5.82 25.02 12.77
N ASP A 24 4.85 25.93 12.58
CA ASP A 24 3.91 25.95 11.44
C ASP A 24 4.58 26.16 10.06
N HIS A 25 5.90 26.38 10.05
CA HIS A 25 6.69 26.61 8.82
C HIS A 25 7.38 25.35 8.28
N ASN A 26 7.15 24.18 8.89
CA ASN A 26 7.74 22.93 8.40
C ASN A 26 6.94 22.42 7.20
N GLU A 27 7.53 22.45 6.01
CA GLU A 27 6.90 21.99 4.76
C GLU A 27 7.20 20.52 4.46
N ILE A 28 8.21 19.94 5.09
CA ILE A 28 8.72 18.58 4.79
C ILE A 28 8.51 17.66 5.98
N PHE A 29 7.92 16.51 5.72
CA PHE A 29 7.75 15.41 6.66
C PHE A 29 8.55 14.19 6.20
N CYS A 30 9.50 13.74 7.02
CA CYS A 30 10.35 12.58 6.71
C CYS A 30 9.91 11.35 7.52
N ASP A 31 9.39 10.33 6.84
CA ASP A 31 9.00 9.03 7.40
C ASP A 31 10.09 8.01 7.08
N ILE A 32 11.04 7.82 8.03
CA ILE A 32 12.27 7.03 7.82
C ILE A 32 12.00 5.53 7.79
N PHE A 33 10.94 5.07 8.44
CA PHE A 33 10.53 3.67 8.50
C PHE A 33 9.06 3.53 8.09
N SER A 34 8.78 3.91 6.85
CA SER A 34 7.42 4.13 6.35
C SER A 34 6.56 2.87 6.29
N GLY A 35 7.16 1.68 6.23
CA GLY A 35 6.45 0.42 6.18
C GLY A 35 5.41 0.40 5.07
N THR A 36 4.13 0.34 5.43
CA THR A 36 3.01 0.41 4.47
C THR A 36 2.62 1.83 4.07
N GLY A 37 3.34 2.85 4.52
CA GLY A 37 3.07 4.25 4.23
C GLY A 37 1.84 4.84 4.93
N ALA A 38 1.38 4.25 6.05
CA ALA A 38 0.19 4.72 6.74
C ALA A 38 0.36 6.15 7.28
N VAL A 39 1.50 6.45 7.90
CA VAL A 39 1.84 7.77 8.43
C VAL A 39 2.05 8.75 7.28
N SER A 40 2.89 8.39 6.32
CA SER A 40 3.16 9.20 5.13
C SER A 40 1.88 9.62 4.39
N ARG A 41 0.93 8.68 4.19
CA ARG A 41 -0.36 8.99 3.54
C ARG A 41 -1.23 9.94 4.35
N PHE A 42 -1.18 9.84 5.67
CA PHE A 42 -1.96 10.73 6.54
C PHE A 42 -1.47 12.17 6.45
N PHE A 43 -0.14 12.36 6.45
CA PHE A 43 0.47 13.69 6.38
C PHE A 43 0.66 14.25 4.96
N LYS A 44 0.40 13.48 3.92
CA LYS A 44 0.59 13.87 2.52
C LYS A 44 -0.19 15.12 2.10
N GLN A 45 -1.30 15.43 2.76
CA GLN A 45 -2.12 16.61 2.43
C GLN A 45 -1.51 17.91 2.99
N ASP A 46 -0.77 17.80 4.08
CA ASP A 46 -0.25 18.94 4.84
C ASP A 46 1.25 19.18 4.58
N TYR A 47 1.98 18.15 4.12
CA TYR A 47 3.43 18.18 3.98
C TYR A 47 3.93 17.58 2.67
N GLN A 48 5.09 18.04 2.21
CA GLN A 48 5.88 17.29 1.24
C GLN A 48 6.51 16.08 1.94
N ILE A 49 6.19 14.89 1.47
CA ILE A 49 6.61 13.63 2.11
C ILE A 49 7.93 13.13 1.53
N ILE A 50 8.87 12.82 2.43
CA ILE A 50 10.05 11.99 2.13
C ILE A 50 9.84 10.66 2.85
N SER A 51 9.56 9.60 2.09
CA SER A 51 9.28 8.26 2.61
C SER A 51 10.46 7.34 2.36
N ASN A 52 10.93 6.66 3.39
CA ASN A 52 12.03 5.70 3.29
C ASN A 52 11.68 4.39 4.00
N ASP A 53 12.08 3.28 3.41
CA ASP A 53 12.03 1.95 4.03
C ASP A 53 13.03 1.02 3.36
N LEU A 54 13.51 0.02 4.09
CA LEU A 54 14.46 -0.96 3.59
C LEU A 54 13.81 -1.96 2.62
N LEU A 55 12.51 -2.25 2.81
CA LEU A 55 11.82 -3.29 2.06
C LEU A 55 11.34 -2.77 0.71
N TYR A 56 11.72 -3.46 -0.36
CA TYR A 56 11.24 -3.15 -1.72
C TYR A 56 9.71 -3.14 -1.83
N PHE A 57 9.03 -4.00 -1.09
CA PHE A 57 7.57 -4.00 -0.98
C PHE A 57 7.03 -2.66 -0.46
N SER A 58 7.64 -2.11 0.60
CA SER A 58 7.27 -0.80 1.15
C SER A 58 7.50 0.32 0.13
N TYR A 59 8.62 0.27 -0.61
CA TYR A 59 8.88 1.21 -1.71
C TYR A 59 7.76 1.19 -2.76
N ILE A 60 7.37 0.03 -3.25
CA ILE A 60 6.28 -0.09 -4.25
C ILE A 60 4.96 0.47 -3.72
N LEU A 61 4.61 0.17 -2.46
CA LEU A 61 3.39 0.70 -1.84
C LEU A 61 3.42 2.22 -1.69
N THR A 62 4.54 2.78 -1.25
CA THR A 62 4.68 4.22 -1.05
C THR A 62 4.72 4.96 -2.38
N ALA A 63 5.44 4.45 -3.39
CA ALA A 63 5.41 4.99 -4.75
C ALA A 63 3.98 5.03 -5.32
N ALA A 64 3.23 3.95 -5.19
CA ALA A 64 1.87 3.88 -5.69
C ALA A 64 0.87 4.81 -4.95
N THR A 65 1.08 5.07 -3.66
CA THR A 65 0.09 5.75 -2.81
C THR A 65 0.49 7.16 -2.37
N ILE A 66 1.79 7.44 -2.28
CA ILE A 66 2.32 8.74 -1.82
C ILE A 66 2.71 9.61 -3.01
N GLU A 67 3.50 9.08 -3.93
CA GLU A 67 3.96 9.80 -5.12
C GLU A 67 2.82 10.09 -6.09
N ASN A 68 1.88 9.16 -6.23
CA ASN A 68 0.73 9.33 -7.11
C ASN A 68 -0.33 10.26 -6.49
N ASN A 69 -0.57 11.41 -7.15
CA ASN A 69 -1.54 12.43 -6.74
C ASN A 69 -2.78 12.49 -7.64
N THR A 70 -2.85 11.64 -8.65
CA THR A 70 -3.95 11.64 -9.63
C THR A 70 -4.54 10.24 -9.80
N ILE A 71 -5.81 10.19 -10.15
CA ILE A 71 -6.45 8.92 -10.52
C ILE A 71 -5.85 8.46 -11.86
N PRO A 72 -5.30 7.23 -11.96
CA PRO A 72 -4.79 6.70 -13.21
C PRO A 72 -5.87 6.68 -14.29
N SER A 73 -5.50 7.04 -15.52
CA SER A 73 -6.46 7.09 -16.65
C SER A 73 -6.92 5.71 -17.13
N PHE A 74 -6.16 4.67 -16.81
CA PHE A 74 -6.40 3.26 -17.21
C PHE A 74 -6.59 3.05 -18.72
N GLU A 75 -6.02 3.92 -19.58
CA GLU A 75 -6.19 3.87 -21.04
C GLU A 75 -5.87 2.48 -21.62
N LYS A 76 -4.81 1.83 -21.13
CA LYS A 76 -4.43 0.47 -21.58
C LYS A 76 -5.48 -0.60 -21.23
N LEU A 77 -6.31 -0.38 -20.22
CA LEU A 77 -7.41 -1.28 -19.87
C LEU A 77 -8.63 -0.99 -20.75
N LYS A 78 -8.89 0.28 -21.06
CA LYS A 78 -9.97 0.68 -21.98
C LYS A 78 -9.78 0.07 -23.35
N THR A 79 -8.53 0.00 -23.88
CA THR A 79 -8.26 -0.66 -25.17
C THR A 79 -8.54 -2.16 -25.15
N LYS A 80 -8.64 -2.78 -23.97
CA LYS A 80 -9.04 -4.17 -23.77
C LYS A 80 -10.54 -4.35 -23.46
N GLY A 81 -11.33 -3.27 -23.57
CA GLY A 81 -12.76 -3.28 -23.29
C GLY A 81 -13.12 -3.12 -21.81
N ILE A 82 -12.13 -2.89 -20.95
CA ILE A 82 -12.35 -2.70 -19.51
C ILE A 82 -12.50 -1.21 -19.25
N THR A 83 -13.72 -0.73 -19.16
CA THR A 83 -14.05 0.69 -18.97
C THR A 83 -14.01 1.09 -17.49
N ASP A 84 -14.39 0.18 -16.59
CA ASP A 84 -14.30 0.33 -15.13
C ASP A 84 -13.42 -0.77 -14.54
N PRO A 85 -12.15 -0.47 -14.22
CA PRO A 85 -11.23 -1.43 -13.65
C PRO A 85 -11.65 -1.98 -12.28
N PHE A 86 -12.34 -1.17 -11.48
CA PHE A 86 -12.75 -1.58 -10.14
C PHE A 86 -13.95 -2.53 -10.22
N ALA A 87 -14.97 -2.19 -11.01
CA ALA A 87 -16.08 -3.09 -11.27
C ALA A 87 -15.62 -4.41 -11.92
N TYR A 88 -14.61 -4.35 -12.81
CA TYR A 88 -14.01 -5.54 -13.40
C TYR A 88 -13.31 -6.43 -12.36
N LEU A 89 -12.59 -5.85 -11.40
CA LEU A 89 -11.94 -6.60 -10.32
C LEU A 89 -12.95 -7.18 -9.31
N GLU A 90 -14.06 -6.49 -9.10
CA GLU A 90 -15.16 -6.95 -8.23
C GLU A 90 -16.06 -7.96 -8.91
N SER A 91 -16.13 -7.95 -10.25
CA SER A 91 -16.83 -8.99 -11.00
C SER A 91 -16.10 -10.31 -10.80
N ASN A 92 -16.81 -11.36 -10.43
CA ASN A 92 -16.26 -12.73 -10.32
C ASN A 92 -15.87 -13.34 -11.69
N GLU A 93 -15.78 -12.54 -12.73
CA GLU A 93 -15.42 -12.93 -14.10
C GLU A 93 -13.90 -12.97 -14.33
N LEU A 94 -13.10 -12.84 -13.26
CA LEU A 94 -11.66 -13.09 -13.36
C LEU A 94 -11.43 -14.51 -13.87
N PRO A 95 -10.60 -14.68 -14.93
CA PRO A 95 -10.34 -15.99 -15.50
C PRO A 95 -9.95 -16.99 -14.41
N LEU A 96 -10.53 -18.18 -14.43
CA LEU A 96 -10.19 -19.27 -13.48
C LEU A 96 -8.69 -19.57 -13.42
N SER A 97 -7.94 -19.23 -14.46
CA SER A 97 -6.46 -19.28 -14.46
C SER A 97 -5.79 -18.42 -13.39
N LEU A 98 -6.48 -17.39 -12.85
CA LEU A 98 -5.99 -16.60 -11.73
C LEU A 98 -6.26 -17.28 -10.38
N VAL A 99 -7.19 -18.22 -10.30
CA VAL A 99 -7.53 -18.95 -9.06
C VAL A 99 -6.42 -19.93 -8.69
N ASN A 100 -5.73 -20.48 -9.70
CA ASN A 100 -4.58 -21.37 -9.54
C ASN A 100 -3.27 -20.66 -9.89
N GLY A 101 -3.16 -19.36 -9.61
CA GLY A 101 -1.96 -18.59 -9.87
C GLY A 101 -0.87 -18.81 -8.83
N PHE A 102 0.27 -18.17 -9.07
CA PHE A 102 1.48 -18.23 -8.25
C PHE A 102 1.22 -18.14 -6.74
N ILE A 103 0.33 -17.24 -6.30
CA ILE A 103 0.01 -17.09 -4.88
C ILE A 103 -0.65 -18.36 -4.31
N THR A 104 -1.56 -18.96 -5.07
CA THR A 104 -2.23 -20.20 -4.65
C THR A 104 -1.27 -21.38 -4.60
N GLU A 105 -0.40 -21.50 -5.58
CA GLU A 105 0.55 -22.62 -5.69
C GLU A 105 1.70 -22.50 -4.68
N GLU A 106 2.22 -21.29 -4.48
CA GLU A 106 3.43 -21.05 -3.69
C GLU A 106 3.18 -20.68 -2.24
N TYR A 107 2.05 -20.06 -1.94
CA TYR A 107 1.76 -19.45 -0.63
C TYR A 107 0.48 -19.94 0.05
N SER A 108 -0.32 -20.81 -0.61
CA SER A 108 -1.51 -21.38 0.03
C SER A 108 -1.24 -22.81 0.53
N PRO A 109 -1.96 -23.26 1.57
CA PRO A 109 -1.89 -24.64 2.05
C PRO A 109 -2.28 -25.69 1.01
N LYS A 110 -2.96 -25.28 -0.09
CA LYS A 110 -3.35 -26.15 -1.20
C LYS A 110 -2.23 -26.42 -2.21
N GLY A 111 -1.25 -25.52 -2.30
CA GLY A 111 -0.19 -25.59 -3.30
C GLY A 111 1.06 -26.35 -2.85
N ARG A 112 1.30 -26.48 -1.55
CA ARG A 112 2.47 -27.22 -1.02
C ARG A 112 2.04 -28.24 0.01
N PRO A 113 2.61 -29.46 -0.03
CA PRO A 113 2.54 -30.34 1.13
C PRO A 113 3.17 -29.60 2.32
N TYR A 114 2.49 -29.61 3.44
CA TYR A 114 2.92 -28.99 4.69
C TYR A 114 4.34 -29.46 5.03
N VAL A 115 5.32 -28.60 4.85
CA VAL A 115 6.69 -28.86 5.29
C VAL A 115 6.73 -28.45 6.77
N SER A 116 6.71 -29.46 7.64
CA SER A 116 6.71 -29.31 9.11
C SER A 116 8.05 -28.82 9.68
N ASP A 117 8.99 -28.37 8.86
CA ASP A 117 10.36 -28.03 9.26
C ASP A 117 10.65 -26.53 9.19
N TRP A 118 9.91 -25.74 9.97
CA TRP A 118 10.44 -24.48 10.45
C TRP A 118 10.98 -24.68 11.87
N ARG A 119 12.24 -25.13 11.95
CA ARG A 119 13.05 -24.97 13.17
C ARG A 119 13.96 -23.77 13.05
#